data_af78400b17392dcaaac7d5d327706469
#
_entry.id   af78400b17392dcaaac7d5d327706469
#
_cell.length_a   1.000
_cell.length_b   1.000
_cell.length_c   1.000
_cell.angle_alpha   90.00
_cell.angle_beta   90.00
_cell.angle_gamma   90.00
#
_symmetry.space_group_name_H-M   'P 1'
#
loop_
_entity.id
_entity.type
_entity.pdbx_description
1 polymer ?
#
loop_
_entity_poly.entity_id
_entity_poly.type
_entity_poly.pdbx_seq_one_letter_code
_entity_poly.pdbx_strand_id
1 'polypeptide(L)' 'MIDPHALVSPQAELAGAVEVGPFAMIGPLVRIGPRTRIGPHVVIN' A
#
# COMPACT_ATOMS: atom_id res chain seq x y z
N MET A 1 -8.84 -0.82 -2.39
CA MET A 1 -8.54 -2.22 -2.75
C MET A 1 -7.05 -2.37 -3.02
N ILE A 2 -6.49 -3.47 -2.61
CA ILE A 2 -5.06 -3.73 -2.80
C ILE A 2 -4.90 -4.69 -3.96
N ASP A 3 -4.09 -4.29 -4.96
CA ASP A 3 -3.85 -5.14 -6.11
C ASP A 3 -3.12 -6.42 -5.67
N PRO A 4 -3.50 -7.59 -6.19
CA PRO A 4 -2.87 -8.84 -5.79
C PRO A 4 -1.39 -8.95 -6.14
N HIS A 5 -0.89 -8.09 -7.03
CA HIS A 5 0.53 -8.05 -7.36
C HIS A 5 1.31 -7.08 -6.48
N ALA A 6 0.66 -6.37 -5.56
CA ALA A 6 1.35 -5.47 -4.66
C ALA A 6 2.00 -6.24 -3.53
N LEU A 7 3.15 -5.77 -3.08
CA LEU A 7 3.85 -6.34 -1.94
C LEU A 7 3.67 -5.40 -0.75
N VAL A 8 2.74 -5.75 0.12
CA VAL A 8 2.45 -4.96 1.31
C VAL A 8 2.90 -5.75 2.52
N SER A 9 3.75 -5.12 3.34
CA SER A 9 4.20 -5.77 4.56
C SER A 9 3.00 -6.05 5.48
N PRO A 10 2.95 -7.21 6.13
CA PRO A 10 1.90 -7.48 7.10
C PRO A 10 1.93 -6.54 8.30
N GLN A 11 3.04 -5.85 8.52
CA GLN A 11 3.16 -4.88 9.59
C GLN A 11 2.77 -3.46 9.18
N ALA A 12 2.50 -3.23 7.90
CA ALA A 12 2.04 -1.93 7.44
C ALA A 12 0.60 -1.69 7.91
N GLU A 13 0.32 -0.45 8.27
CA GLU A 13 -1.02 -0.07 8.70
C GLU A 13 -1.70 0.71 7.59
N LEU A 14 -2.73 0.12 7.03
CA LEU A 14 -3.51 0.74 5.96
C LEU A 14 -4.90 1.06 6.48
N ALA A 15 -5.28 2.33 6.38
CA ALA A 15 -6.63 2.73 6.77
C ALA A 15 -7.65 2.23 5.75
N GLY A 16 -8.93 2.42 6.04
CA GLY A 16 -9.98 2.03 5.11
C GLY A 16 -9.94 2.82 3.81
N ALA A 17 -10.48 2.23 2.76
CA ALA A 17 -10.58 2.86 1.44
C ALA A 17 -9.23 3.23 0.81
N VAL A 18 -8.16 2.53 1.17
CA VAL A 18 -6.87 2.68 0.52
C VAL A 18 -6.84 1.84 -0.75
N GLU A 19 -6.34 2.41 -1.84
CA GLU A 19 -6.16 1.70 -3.09
C GLU A 19 -4.68 1.59 -3.39
N VAL A 20 -4.21 0.36 -3.62
CA VAL A 20 -2.81 0.09 -3.91
C VAL A 20 -2.71 -0.52 -5.30
N GLY A 21 -1.93 0.12 -6.16
CA GLY A 21 -1.74 -0.34 -7.54
C GLY A 21 -0.80 -1.55 -7.64
N PRO A 22 -0.69 -2.11 -8.86
CA PRO A 22 0.14 -3.29 -9.07
C PRO A 22 1.63 -2.98 -8.87
N PHE A 23 2.35 -3.97 -8.32
CA PHE A 23 3.79 -3.89 -8.11
C PHE A 23 4.22 -2.76 -7.17
N ALA A 24 3.32 -2.25 -6.35
CA ALA A 24 3.69 -1.33 -5.29
C ALA A 24 4.32 -2.12 -4.14
N MET A 25 5.29 -1.50 -3.47
CA MET A 25 5.96 -2.11 -2.33
C MET A 25 5.80 -1.21 -1.12
N ILE A 26 5.23 -1.74 -0.07
CA ILE A 26 4.98 -0.97 1.16
C ILE A 26 5.71 -1.64 2.31
N GLY A 27 6.59 -0.89 2.95
CA GLY A 27 7.42 -1.39 4.02
C GLY A 27 6.68 -1.57 5.34
N PRO A 28 7.37 -2.17 6.34
CA PRO A 28 6.70 -2.58 7.58
C PRO A 28 6.33 -1.45 8.53
N LEU A 29 6.98 -0.31 8.44
CA LEU A 29 6.69 0.81 9.35
C LEU A 29 5.87 1.90 8.68
N VAL A 30 5.15 1.55 7.63
CA VAL A 30 4.38 2.52 6.85
C VAL A 30 2.96 2.61 7.40
N ARG A 31 2.47 3.83 7.50
CA ARG A 31 1.07 4.11 7.83
C ARG A 31 0.45 4.88 6.68
N ILE A 32 -0.65 4.37 6.18
CA ILE A 32 -1.38 4.98 5.07
C ILE A 32 -2.73 5.48 5.58
N GLY A 33 -2.98 6.77 5.42
CA GLY A 33 -4.25 7.35 5.82
C GLY A 33 -5.42 6.92 4.93
N PRO A 34 -6.65 7.26 5.33
CA PRO A 34 -7.83 6.82 4.57
C PRO A 34 -7.90 7.49 3.20
N ARG A 35 -8.49 6.77 2.27
CA ARG A 35 -8.74 7.24 0.90
C ARG A 35 -7.46 7.62 0.15
N THR A 36 -6.36 6.97 0.49
CA THR A 36 -5.09 7.19 -0.20
C THR A 36 -5.02 6.28 -1.41
N ARG A 37 -4.51 6.80 -2.50
CA ARG A 37 -4.27 6.03 -3.71
C ARG A 37 -2.77 5.89 -3.93
N ILE A 38 -2.34 4.67 -4.13
CA ILE A 38 -0.94 4.37 -4.42
C ILE A 38 -0.87 3.83 -5.83
N GLY A 39 -0.09 4.52 -6.67
CA GLY A 39 0.05 4.13 -8.07
C GLY A 39 0.88 2.86 -8.24
N PRO A 40 1.04 2.42 -9.50
CA PRO A 40 1.84 1.24 -9.79
C PRO A 40 3.32 1.52 -9.58
N HIS A 41 4.07 0.47 -9.22
CA HIS A 41 5.53 0.54 -9.04
C HIS A 41 5.99 1.58 -8.01
N VAL A 42 5.15 1.88 -7.02
CA VAL A 42 5.51 2.81 -5.95
C VAL A 42 6.20 2.03 -4.84
N VAL A 43 7.30 2.61 -4.33
CA VAL A 43 8.03 2.02 -3.21
C VAL A 43 7.93 2.97 -2.02
N ILE A 44 7.39 2.49 -0.91
CA ILE A 44 7.25 3.25 0.32
C ILE A 44 7.92 2.47 1.45
N ASN A 45 8.88 3.12 2.07
CA ASN A 45 9.59 2.50 3.19
C ASN A 45 9.24 3.17 4.51
#